data_7a22e68cdbb62b580569d854ec253be4
#
_entry.id   7a22e68cdbb62b580569d854ec253be4
#
_cell.length_a   1.000
_cell.length_b   1.000
_cell.length_c   1.000
_cell.angle_alpha   90.00
_cell.angle_beta   90.00
_cell.angle_gamma   90.00
#
_symmetry.space_group_name_H-M   'P 1'
#
loop_
_entity.id
_entity.type
_entity.pdbx_description
1 polymer ?
#
loop_
_entity_poly.entity_id
_entity_poly.type
_entity_poly.pdbx_seq_one_letter_code
_entity_poly.pdbx_strand_id
1 'polypeptide(L)'
;MSTTEAARRGNTYSLGHTPPEYERLRAQARIWEAATVRVLDQVDVPRGGSCLDAGCGPGETMRMLAERVGPEGRVLGMDADTSIGILAVEMLHRTGNRQCAFHTHDLTAAEPIPGAPFDLVYARLLLFHVPQRAAVLERLWDAVAPGGHLIIQDYDLRTASVLPDLASFAEVGRVIFGAFGAAGADISVGARLTQLFEQAGAGAPDGTDVTGRIEPLGTGSAMFASVFRSLLPAALAHGITTEEAAAETLTAFGHDADRFADSPMTWPLMIGAWKHKGMA
;
A
#
# COMPACT_ATOMS: atom_id res chain seq x y z
N MET A 1 28.95 -16.32 -24.68
CA MET A 1 28.36 -16.72 -23.42
C MET A 1 28.29 -15.46 -22.58
N SER A 2 27.34 -14.88 -22.42
CA SER A 2 25.92 -14.59 -22.51
C SER A 2 25.64 -13.50 -21.47
N THR A 3 25.43 -12.28 -21.96
CA THR A 3 25.19 -11.03 -21.19
C THR A 3 23.69 -10.89 -20.79
N THR A 4 22.97 -12.01 -20.64
CA THR A 4 21.50 -12.00 -20.50
C THR A 4 21.01 -12.38 -19.10
N GLU A 5 21.90 -12.60 -18.11
CA GLU A 5 21.53 -13.11 -16.78
C GLU A 5 21.59 -12.07 -15.65
N ALA A 6 22.04 -10.85 -15.94
CA ALA A 6 22.16 -9.77 -14.95
C ALA A 6 20.91 -8.88 -14.79
N ALA A 7 19.89 -9.04 -15.65
CA ALA A 7 18.72 -8.14 -15.71
C ALA A 7 17.50 -8.60 -14.92
N ARG A 8 17.60 -9.64 -14.07
CA ARG A 8 16.46 -10.19 -13.29
C ARG A 8 16.55 -10.04 -11.77
N ARG A 9 17.30 -9.06 -11.27
CA ARG A 9 17.35 -8.75 -9.83
C ARG A 9 16.77 -7.37 -9.52
N GLY A 10 15.55 -7.12 -9.94
CA GLY A 10 14.85 -5.87 -9.63
C GLY A 10 13.37 -6.07 -9.82
N ASN A 11 12.70 -6.42 -8.81
CA ASN A 11 11.32 -6.13 -8.41
C ASN A 11 10.71 -7.34 -7.69
N THR A 12 10.94 -7.45 -6.39
CA THR A 12 10.30 -8.44 -5.51
C THR A 12 9.00 -7.88 -4.95
N TYR A 13 8.06 -7.48 -5.83
CA TYR A 13 6.68 -7.35 -5.39
C TYR A 13 6.16 -8.76 -5.06
N SER A 14 5.84 -8.99 -3.80
CA SER A 14 5.49 -10.33 -3.27
C SER A 14 4.12 -10.84 -3.74
N LEU A 15 3.30 -9.96 -4.30
CA LEU A 15 1.98 -10.25 -4.85
C LEU A 15 2.05 -10.31 -6.38
N GLY A 16 1.28 -11.18 -7.01
CA GLY A 16 1.35 -11.41 -8.47
C GLY A 16 0.80 -10.25 -9.30
N HIS A 17 1.17 -10.21 -10.61
CA HIS A 17 0.70 -9.22 -11.59
C HIS A 17 -0.41 -9.82 -12.47
N THR A 18 -1.56 -10.17 -11.89
CA THR A 18 -2.68 -10.82 -12.58
C THR A 18 -3.96 -10.00 -12.50
N PRO A 19 -4.93 -10.17 -13.44
CA PRO A 19 -6.23 -9.49 -13.35
C PRO A 19 -6.96 -9.69 -12.01
N PRO A 20 -6.98 -10.87 -11.39
CA PRO A 20 -7.52 -11.04 -10.03
C PRO A 20 -6.79 -10.20 -8.97
N GLU A 21 -5.47 -10.04 -9.08
CA GLU A 21 -4.71 -9.20 -8.18
C GLU A 21 -5.06 -7.71 -8.33
N TYR A 22 -5.25 -7.24 -9.55
CA TYR A 22 -5.69 -5.87 -9.82
C TYR A 22 -7.04 -5.57 -9.16
N GLU A 23 -8.04 -6.45 -9.31
CA GLU A 23 -9.35 -6.28 -8.66
C GLU A 23 -9.26 -6.38 -7.14
N ARG A 24 -8.38 -7.22 -6.62
CA ARG A 24 -8.11 -7.28 -5.17
C ARG A 24 -7.54 -5.96 -4.65
N LEU A 25 -6.55 -5.38 -5.34
CA LEU A 25 -5.96 -4.10 -4.97
C LEU A 25 -6.99 -2.96 -5.00
N ARG A 26 -7.88 -2.95 -5.98
CA ARG A 26 -8.97 -1.98 -6.05
C ARG A 26 -9.96 -2.15 -4.89
N ALA A 27 -10.37 -3.38 -4.60
CA ALA A 27 -11.25 -3.67 -3.47
C ALA A 27 -10.62 -3.23 -2.14
N GLN A 28 -9.34 -3.55 -1.92
CA GLN A 28 -8.58 -3.10 -0.75
C GLN A 28 -8.49 -1.57 -0.67
N ALA A 29 -8.24 -0.89 -1.79
CA ALA A 29 -8.15 0.56 -1.81
C ALA A 29 -9.46 1.24 -1.37
N ARG A 30 -10.61 0.69 -1.77
CA ARG A 30 -11.94 1.19 -1.38
C ARG A 30 -12.24 0.99 0.10
N ILE A 31 -11.76 -0.11 0.70
CA ILE A 31 -11.92 -0.36 2.14
C ILE A 31 -11.33 0.81 2.95
N TRP A 32 -10.23 1.39 2.47
CA TRP A 32 -9.48 2.43 3.17
C TRP A 32 -9.73 3.85 2.64
N GLU A 33 -10.69 4.03 1.73
CA GLU A 33 -10.99 5.35 1.17
C GLU A 33 -11.27 6.40 2.25
N ALA A 34 -12.16 6.09 3.20
CA ALA A 34 -12.49 7.01 4.30
C ALA A 34 -11.28 7.35 5.19
N ALA A 35 -10.39 6.39 5.43
CA ALA A 35 -9.16 6.63 6.17
C ALA A 35 -8.20 7.56 5.41
N THR A 36 -8.09 7.36 4.09
CA THR A 36 -7.26 8.21 3.22
C THR A 36 -7.82 9.62 3.13
N VAL A 37 -9.14 9.77 2.95
CA VAL A 37 -9.80 11.09 2.94
C VAL A 37 -9.50 11.83 4.24
N ARG A 38 -9.65 11.17 5.39
CA ARG A 38 -9.43 11.78 6.71
C ARG A 38 -8.00 12.28 6.90
N VAL A 39 -6.98 11.56 6.42
CA VAL A 39 -5.59 12.00 6.51
C VAL A 39 -5.30 13.11 5.50
N LEU A 40 -5.85 13.02 4.29
CA LEU A 40 -5.75 14.09 3.30
C LEU A 40 -6.40 15.41 3.76
N ASP A 41 -7.41 15.33 4.64
CA ASP A 41 -8.07 16.52 5.21
C ASP A 41 -7.26 17.18 6.35
N GLN A 42 -6.13 16.57 6.76
CA GLN A 42 -5.20 17.17 7.74
C GLN A 42 -4.20 18.14 7.09
N VAL A 43 -4.11 18.15 5.78
CA VAL A 43 -3.17 18.97 5.03
C VAL A 43 -3.90 19.85 4.01
N ASP A 44 -3.35 21.02 3.76
CA ASP A 44 -3.89 21.91 2.74
C ASP A 44 -3.22 21.61 1.39
N VAL A 45 -4.02 21.14 0.44
CA VAL A 45 -3.58 20.91 -0.95
C VAL A 45 -4.18 21.97 -1.82
N PRO A 46 -3.36 22.90 -2.37
CA PRO A 46 -3.90 24.02 -3.13
C PRO A 46 -4.60 23.55 -4.42
N ARG A 47 -5.73 24.18 -4.75
CA ARG A 47 -6.36 23.97 -6.07
C ARG A 47 -5.40 24.44 -7.16
N GLY A 48 -5.29 23.66 -8.22
CA GLY A 48 -4.26 23.86 -9.24
C GLY A 48 -2.88 23.30 -8.87
N GLY A 49 -2.73 22.77 -7.65
CA GLY A 49 -1.46 22.23 -7.16
C GLY A 49 -1.04 20.92 -7.83
N SER A 50 0.18 20.51 -7.50
CA SER A 50 0.84 19.31 -8.03
C SER A 50 0.96 18.23 -6.96
N CYS A 51 0.50 17.01 -7.24
CA CYS A 51 0.56 15.88 -6.33
C CYS A 51 1.33 14.71 -6.95
N LEU A 52 2.06 13.98 -6.11
CA LEU A 52 2.63 12.68 -6.40
C LEU A 52 1.89 11.61 -5.58
N ASP A 53 1.42 10.54 -6.24
CA ASP A 53 1.00 9.28 -5.62
C ASP A 53 2.10 8.24 -5.85
N ALA A 54 2.93 8.02 -4.84
CA ALA A 54 4.08 7.12 -4.89
C ALA A 54 3.66 5.69 -4.54
N GLY A 55 3.84 4.74 -5.47
CA GLY A 55 3.26 3.40 -5.40
C GLY A 55 1.76 3.45 -5.68
N CYS A 56 1.37 4.11 -6.78
CA CYS A 56 -0.02 4.45 -7.07
C CYS A 56 -0.94 3.24 -7.33
N GLY A 57 -0.37 2.08 -7.69
CA GLY A 57 -1.11 0.88 -7.99
C GLY A 57 -2.29 1.13 -8.94
N PRO A 58 -3.53 0.75 -8.58
CA PRO A 58 -4.71 0.91 -9.44
C PRO A 58 -5.27 2.35 -9.50
N GLY A 59 -4.59 3.36 -8.92
CA GLY A 59 -4.91 4.77 -9.07
C GLY A 59 -6.07 5.31 -8.22
N GLU A 60 -6.57 4.54 -7.23
CA GLU A 60 -7.69 5.01 -6.40
C GLU A 60 -7.33 6.24 -5.55
N THR A 61 -6.08 6.37 -5.11
CA THR A 61 -5.62 7.59 -4.41
C THR A 61 -5.44 8.74 -5.40
N MET A 62 -4.93 8.48 -6.60
CA MET A 62 -4.83 9.50 -7.66
C MET A 62 -6.18 10.17 -7.93
N ARG A 63 -7.30 9.41 -7.91
CA ARG A 63 -8.66 9.97 -8.05
C ARG A 63 -8.96 10.98 -6.95
N MET A 64 -8.70 10.61 -5.69
CA MET A 64 -8.95 11.48 -4.53
C MET A 64 -8.09 12.74 -4.55
N LEU A 65 -6.85 12.64 -5.00
CA LEU A 65 -5.95 13.78 -5.20
C LEU A 65 -6.45 14.68 -6.34
N ALA A 66 -6.89 14.09 -7.46
CA ALA A 66 -7.42 14.84 -8.61
C ALA A 66 -8.67 15.66 -8.25
N GLU A 67 -9.55 15.13 -7.41
CA GLU A 67 -10.72 15.85 -6.89
C GLU A 67 -10.31 17.09 -6.07
N ARG A 68 -9.22 16.98 -5.30
CA ARG A 68 -8.71 18.08 -4.47
C ARG A 68 -8.06 19.19 -5.28
N VAL A 69 -7.11 18.83 -6.15
CA VAL A 69 -6.39 19.83 -6.95
C VAL A 69 -7.26 20.43 -8.06
N GLY A 70 -8.32 19.73 -8.49
CA GLY A 70 -9.21 20.15 -9.57
C GLY A 70 -8.60 20.02 -10.97
N PRO A 71 -9.33 20.46 -12.02
CA PRO A 71 -8.93 20.21 -13.41
C PRO A 71 -7.66 20.94 -13.86
N GLU A 72 -7.29 22.03 -13.19
CA GLU A 72 -6.08 22.83 -13.48
C GLU A 72 -4.85 22.29 -12.70
N GLY A 73 -5.04 21.33 -11.78
CA GLY A 73 -3.97 20.71 -11.05
C GLY A 73 -3.28 19.60 -11.83
N ARG A 74 -2.29 18.98 -11.20
CA ARG A 74 -1.54 17.85 -11.76
C ARG A 74 -1.43 16.72 -10.72
N VAL A 75 -1.77 15.52 -11.11
CA VAL A 75 -1.53 14.31 -10.30
C VAL A 75 -0.65 13.34 -11.07
N LEU A 76 0.53 13.05 -10.56
CA LEU A 76 1.43 12.06 -11.11
C LEU A 76 1.40 10.81 -10.25
N GLY A 77 1.00 9.68 -10.83
CA GLY A 77 1.16 8.37 -10.22
C GLY A 77 2.49 7.76 -10.62
N MET A 78 3.19 7.13 -9.67
CA MET A 78 4.39 6.35 -9.95
C MET A 78 4.24 4.94 -9.37
N ASP A 79 4.63 3.96 -10.16
CA ASP A 79 4.69 2.55 -9.74
C ASP A 79 5.78 1.83 -10.55
N ALA A 80 6.33 0.76 -10.01
CA ALA A 80 7.25 -0.10 -10.74
C ALA A 80 6.53 -0.98 -11.77
N ASP A 81 5.23 -1.25 -11.56
CA ASP A 81 4.38 -1.99 -12.50
C ASP A 81 3.77 -1.05 -13.53
N THR A 82 4.39 -1.03 -14.72
CA THR A 82 3.92 -0.25 -15.86
C THR A 82 2.47 -0.59 -16.26
N SER A 83 2.09 -1.85 -16.17
CA SER A 83 0.78 -2.33 -16.64
C SER A 83 -0.36 -1.79 -15.77
N ILE A 84 -0.18 -1.84 -14.44
CA ILE A 84 -1.18 -1.35 -13.49
C ILE A 84 -1.35 0.17 -13.60
N GLY A 85 -0.25 0.90 -13.76
CA GLY A 85 -0.28 2.36 -13.87
C GLY A 85 -0.94 2.86 -15.16
N ILE A 86 -0.68 2.20 -16.30
CA ILE A 86 -1.36 2.52 -17.55
C ILE A 86 -2.88 2.31 -17.44
N LEU A 87 -3.30 1.15 -16.91
CA LEU A 87 -4.72 0.87 -16.69
C LEU A 87 -5.36 1.87 -15.73
N ALA A 88 -4.67 2.27 -14.67
CA ALA A 88 -5.13 3.28 -13.72
C ALA A 88 -5.45 4.61 -14.43
N VAL A 89 -4.50 5.14 -15.21
CA VAL A 89 -4.69 6.41 -15.94
C VAL A 89 -5.79 6.31 -17.00
N GLU A 90 -5.88 5.22 -17.75
CA GLU A 90 -6.96 5.02 -18.69
C GLU A 90 -8.34 5.10 -18.03
N MET A 91 -8.49 4.46 -16.86
CA MET A 91 -9.74 4.51 -16.09
C MET A 91 -10.03 5.91 -15.55
N LEU A 92 -9.01 6.59 -15.02
CA LEU A 92 -9.13 7.95 -14.52
C LEU A 92 -9.57 8.93 -15.64
N HIS A 93 -8.98 8.81 -16.82
CA HIS A 93 -9.35 9.63 -17.97
C HIS A 93 -10.80 9.38 -18.46
N ARG A 94 -11.26 8.11 -18.43
CA ARG A 94 -12.66 7.76 -18.76
C ARG A 94 -13.65 8.36 -17.77
N THR A 95 -13.24 8.56 -16.52
CA THR A 95 -14.07 9.18 -15.46
C THR A 95 -13.89 10.69 -15.33
N GLY A 96 -13.16 11.32 -16.28
CA GLY A 96 -13.01 12.77 -16.36
C GLY A 96 -11.77 13.36 -15.69
N ASN A 97 -10.94 12.56 -15.00
CA ASN A 97 -9.73 13.01 -14.30
C ASN A 97 -8.52 13.09 -15.26
N ARG A 98 -8.58 14.00 -16.24
CA ARG A 98 -7.56 14.15 -17.30
C ARG A 98 -6.24 14.75 -16.82
N GLN A 99 -6.21 15.38 -15.64
CA GLN A 99 -5.02 15.92 -14.97
C GLN A 99 -4.13 14.83 -14.35
N CYS A 100 -4.55 13.56 -14.38
CA CYS A 100 -3.77 12.42 -13.92
C CYS A 100 -2.82 11.93 -15.03
N ALA A 101 -1.58 11.66 -14.67
CA ALA A 101 -0.57 11.04 -15.51
C ALA A 101 0.13 9.90 -14.75
N PHE A 102 0.79 9.01 -15.47
CA PHE A 102 1.56 7.91 -14.88
C PHE A 102 2.98 7.92 -15.42
N HIS A 103 3.93 7.57 -14.56
CA HIS A 103 5.33 7.34 -14.91
C HIS A 103 5.84 6.07 -14.23
N THR A 104 6.36 5.12 -15.04
CA THR A 104 7.00 3.93 -14.48
C THR A 104 8.28 4.33 -13.77
N HIS A 105 8.38 4.07 -12.47
CA HIS A 105 9.55 4.40 -11.67
C HIS A 105 9.73 3.43 -10.51
N ASP A 106 10.93 2.90 -10.36
CA ASP A 106 11.31 2.12 -9.19
C ASP A 106 11.73 3.07 -8.06
N LEU A 107 10.85 3.25 -7.10
CA LEU A 107 11.09 4.13 -5.94
C LEU A 107 12.22 3.65 -5.02
N THR A 108 12.75 2.44 -5.23
CA THR A 108 13.97 1.95 -4.54
C THR A 108 15.26 2.37 -5.23
N ALA A 109 15.20 2.79 -6.49
CA ALA A 109 16.33 3.32 -7.23
C ALA A 109 16.86 4.63 -6.62
N ALA A 110 18.14 4.90 -6.76
CA ALA A 110 18.77 6.10 -6.18
C ALA A 110 18.53 7.39 -7.01
N GLU A 111 17.82 7.27 -8.13
CA GLU A 111 17.55 8.37 -9.04
C GLU A 111 16.54 9.35 -8.42
N PRO A 112 16.68 10.67 -8.71
CA PRO A 112 15.70 11.66 -8.25
C PRO A 112 14.30 11.35 -8.78
N ILE A 113 13.28 11.66 -7.98
CA ILE A 113 11.88 11.46 -8.37
C ILE A 113 11.53 12.41 -9.53
N PRO A 114 11.14 11.88 -10.71
CA PRO A 114 10.79 12.68 -11.87
C PRO A 114 9.64 13.64 -11.59
N GLY A 115 9.75 14.87 -12.09
CA GLY A 115 8.71 15.88 -11.96
C GLY A 115 8.62 16.58 -10.60
N ALA A 116 9.53 16.27 -9.66
CA ALA A 116 9.66 17.01 -8.41
C ALA A 116 10.07 18.49 -8.67
N PRO A 117 9.74 19.42 -7.75
CA PRO A 117 9.02 19.20 -6.51
C PRO A 117 7.49 19.17 -6.65
N PHE A 118 6.79 18.64 -5.61
CA PHE A 118 5.34 18.55 -5.54
C PHE A 118 4.78 19.25 -4.29
N ASP A 119 3.60 19.83 -4.38
CA ASP A 119 2.89 20.43 -3.24
C ASP A 119 2.42 19.37 -2.24
N LEU A 120 2.10 18.17 -2.74
CA LEU A 120 1.83 16.99 -1.91
C LEU A 120 2.53 15.77 -2.48
N VAL A 121 3.28 15.08 -1.64
CA VAL A 121 3.76 13.71 -1.88
C VAL A 121 2.99 12.76 -0.98
N TYR A 122 2.35 11.78 -1.56
CA TYR A 122 1.55 10.79 -0.86
C TYR A 122 2.02 9.38 -1.19
N ALA A 123 2.06 8.49 -0.19
CA ALA A 123 2.30 7.07 -0.39
C ALA A 123 1.42 6.24 0.55
N ARG A 124 0.80 5.17 0.02
CA ARG A 124 0.01 4.23 0.80
C ARG A 124 0.39 2.80 0.49
N LEU A 125 0.69 2.02 1.55
CA LEU A 125 1.10 0.62 1.44
C LEU A 125 2.33 0.42 0.54
N LEU A 126 3.22 1.41 0.52
CA LEU A 126 4.49 1.39 -0.21
C LEU A 126 5.63 0.94 0.68
N LEU A 127 5.82 1.59 1.84
CA LEU A 127 6.96 1.32 2.72
C LEU A 127 6.91 -0.09 3.31
N PHE A 128 5.71 -0.65 3.39
CA PHE A 128 5.48 -2.04 3.73
C PHE A 128 6.32 -3.01 2.87
N HIS A 129 6.37 -2.76 1.55
CA HIS A 129 6.97 -3.66 0.57
C HIS A 129 8.46 -3.45 0.33
N VAL A 130 9.01 -2.26 0.66
CA VAL A 130 10.39 -1.91 0.29
C VAL A 130 11.35 -2.15 1.45
N PRO A 131 12.51 -2.85 1.23
CA PRO A 131 13.48 -3.08 2.30
C PRO A 131 14.16 -1.79 2.79
N GLN A 132 14.48 -0.83 1.88
CA GLN A 132 15.21 0.41 2.17
C GLN A 132 14.24 1.56 2.56
N ARG A 133 13.33 1.33 3.51
CA ARG A 133 12.22 2.22 3.86
C ARG A 133 12.64 3.66 4.16
N ALA A 134 13.67 3.85 4.99
CA ALA A 134 14.16 5.18 5.34
C ALA A 134 14.69 5.93 4.12
N ALA A 135 15.48 5.28 3.26
CA ALA A 135 16.00 5.90 2.04
C ALA A 135 14.91 6.22 1.01
N VAL A 136 13.85 5.39 0.91
CA VAL A 136 12.68 5.70 0.08
C VAL A 136 11.95 6.91 0.65
N LEU A 137 11.70 6.94 1.95
CA LEU A 137 11.02 8.06 2.60
C LEU A 137 11.83 9.36 2.48
N GLU A 138 13.16 9.32 2.61
CA GLU A 138 14.06 10.46 2.37
C GLU A 138 13.87 11.04 0.96
N ARG A 139 13.87 10.21 -0.08
CA ARG A 139 13.63 10.66 -1.47
C ARG A 139 12.22 11.24 -1.65
N LEU A 140 11.21 10.64 -1.02
CA LEU A 140 9.86 11.21 -1.04
C LEU A 140 9.81 12.57 -0.35
N TRP A 141 10.53 12.72 0.76
CA TRP A 141 10.67 14.01 1.46
C TRP A 141 11.39 15.06 0.60
N ASP A 142 12.46 14.67 -0.08
CA ASP A 142 13.19 15.56 -0.98
C ASP A 142 12.31 16.06 -2.14
N ALA A 143 11.38 15.22 -2.60
CA ALA A 143 10.44 15.56 -3.67
C ALA A 143 9.31 16.52 -3.24
N VAL A 144 9.16 16.80 -1.93
CA VAL A 144 8.19 17.79 -1.43
C VAL A 144 8.70 19.21 -1.68
N ALA A 145 7.85 20.07 -2.22
CA ALA A 145 8.14 21.50 -2.39
C ALA A 145 8.26 22.23 -1.02
N PRO A 146 9.03 23.32 -0.93
CA PRO A 146 8.90 24.22 0.22
C PRO A 146 7.43 24.66 0.39
N GLY A 147 6.90 24.55 1.60
CA GLY A 147 5.48 24.78 1.90
C GLY A 147 4.54 23.61 1.55
N GLY A 148 5.06 22.53 1.00
CA GLY A 148 4.29 21.33 0.68
C GLY A 148 4.22 20.32 1.82
N HIS A 149 3.61 19.17 1.54
CA HIS A 149 3.35 18.13 2.53
C HIS A 149 3.80 16.74 2.07
N LEU A 150 4.24 15.92 3.02
CA LEU A 150 4.41 14.49 2.87
C LEU A 150 3.34 13.77 3.69
N ILE A 151 2.66 12.78 3.09
CA ILE A 151 1.76 11.87 3.79
C ILE A 151 2.18 10.43 3.50
N ILE A 152 2.31 9.63 4.54
CA ILE A 152 2.51 8.18 4.46
C ILE A 152 1.38 7.49 5.21
N GLN A 153 0.76 6.48 4.57
CA GLN A 153 -0.18 5.57 5.24
C GLN A 153 0.27 4.11 5.04
N ASP A 154 0.37 3.36 6.12
CA ASP A 154 0.77 1.96 6.02
C ASP A 154 0.19 1.10 7.15
N TYR A 155 0.28 -0.23 7.02
CA TYR A 155 -0.31 -1.18 7.95
C TYR A 155 0.55 -1.49 9.17
N ASP A 156 -0.15 -1.81 10.27
CA ASP A 156 0.33 -2.79 11.24
C ASP A 156 -0.50 -4.07 11.10
N LEU A 157 -0.01 -5.05 10.33
CA LEU A 157 -0.72 -6.30 10.08
C LEU A 157 -0.90 -7.15 11.34
N ARG A 158 -0.07 -6.97 12.37
CA ARG A 158 -0.12 -7.74 13.62
C ARG A 158 -1.41 -7.50 14.41
N THR A 159 -2.14 -6.46 14.09
CA THR A 159 -3.36 -6.03 14.79
C THR A 159 -4.63 -6.69 14.26
N ALA A 160 -4.54 -7.44 13.14
CA ALA A 160 -5.67 -8.22 12.63
C ALA A 160 -6.06 -9.33 13.61
N SER A 161 -7.35 -9.45 13.89
CA SER A 161 -7.87 -10.44 14.84
C SER A 161 -9.31 -10.83 14.54
N VAL A 162 -9.76 -11.92 15.13
CA VAL A 162 -11.15 -12.38 15.10
C VAL A 162 -11.56 -12.85 16.50
N LEU A 163 -12.82 -12.69 16.87
CA LEU A 163 -13.36 -13.17 18.13
C LEU A 163 -14.53 -14.13 17.86
N PRO A 164 -14.53 -15.37 18.43
CA PRO A 164 -13.45 -15.94 19.27
C PRO A 164 -12.16 -16.18 18.46
N ASP A 165 -11.04 -16.43 19.14
CA ASP A 165 -9.79 -16.83 18.50
C ASP A 165 -10.02 -18.14 17.71
N LEU A 166 -9.66 -18.10 16.41
CA LEU A 166 -9.79 -19.23 15.49
C LEU A 166 -8.41 -19.68 15.03
N ALA A 167 -8.13 -20.98 15.22
CA ALA A 167 -6.84 -21.56 14.79
C ALA A 167 -6.61 -21.42 13.28
N SER A 168 -7.67 -21.51 12.47
CA SER A 168 -7.60 -21.32 11.01
C SER A 168 -7.22 -19.89 10.63
N PHE A 169 -7.74 -18.87 11.32
CA PHE A 169 -7.37 -17.47 11.11
C PHE A 169 -5.90 -17.22 11.50
N ALA A 170 -5.47 -17.79 12.64
CA ALA A 170 -4.08 -17.69 13.07
C ALA A 170 -3.12 -18.33 12.06
N GLU A 171 -3.48 -19.48 11.48
CA GLU A 171 -2.67 -20.17 10.47
C GLU A 171 -2.63 -19.39 9.14
N VAL A 172 -3.75 -18.83 8.69
CA VAL A 172 -3.78 -17.90 7.56
C VAL A 172 -2.82 -16.74 7.80
N GLY A 173 -2.88 -16.12 8.98
CA GLY A 173 -1.97 -15.04 9.39
C GLY A 173 -0.50 -15.48 9.38
N ARG A 174 -0.18 -16.64 9.92
CA ARG A 174 1.19 -17.19 9.95
C ARG A 174 1.78 -17.32 8.54
N VAL A 175 1.01 -17.87 7.60
CA VAL A 175 1.48 -18.03 6.21
C VAL A 175 1.65 -16.68 5.53
N ILE A 176 0.69 -15.77 5.67
CA ILE A 176 0.75 -14.41 5.11
C ILE A 176 1.97 -13.65 5.65
N PHE A 177 2.17 -13.63 6.98
CA PHE A 177 3.29 -12.92 7.61
C PHE A 177 4.64 -13.54 7.24
N GLY A 178 4.71 -14.88 7.19
CA GLY A 178 5.91 -15.58 6.75
C GLY A 178 6.29 -15.25 5.32
N ALA A 179 5.32 -15.26 4.39
CA ALA A 179 5.54 -14.95 2.99
C ALA A 179 5.98 -13.48 2.79
N PHE A 180 5.35 -12.54 3.46
CA PHE A 180 5.77 -11.14 3.45
C PHE A 180 7.18 -10.96 4.03
N GLY A 181 7.48 -11.60 5.17
CA GLY A 181 8.81 -11.55 5.79
C GLY A 181 9.90 -12.11 4.88
N ALA A 182 9.65 -13.23 4.20
CA ALA A 182 10.58 -13.83 3.23
C ALA A 182 10.84 -12.90 2.02
N ALA A 183 9.87 -12.08 1.64
CA ALA A 183 10.01 -11.06 0.61
C ALA A 183 10.65 -9.74 1.12
N GLY A 184 11.06 -9.66 2.40
CA GLY A 184 11.65 -8.46 3.00
C GLY A 184 10.64 -7.37 3.38
N ALA A 185 9.34 -7.65 3.34
CA ALA A 185 8.31 -6.74 3.79
C ALA A 185 8.31 -6.57 5.32
N ASP A 186 7.90 -5.41 5.81
CA ASP A 186 7.76 -5.12 7.25
C ASP A 186 6.28 -5.05 7.62
N ILE A 187 5.76 -6.10 8.22
CA ILE A 187 4.36 -6.22 8.63
C ILE A 187 3.94 -5.24 9.74
N SER A 188 4.89 -4.51 10.31
CA SER A 188 4.68 -3.55 11.41
C SER A 188 5.04 -2.11 11.04
N VAL A 189 5.28 -1.82 9.78
CA VAL A 189 5.81 -0.53 9.31
C VAL A 189 4.94 0.65 9.72
N GLY A 190 3.61 0.51 9.71
CA GLY A 190 2.70 1.57 10.14
C GLY A 190 2.97 2.05 11.57
N ALA A 191 3.21 1.12 12.51
CA ALA A 191 3.54 1.46 13.89
C ALA A 191 4.91 2.15 14.05
N ARG A 192 5.74 2.15 13.00
CA ARG A 192 7.10 2.72 13.00
C ARG A 192 7.22 4.00 12.18
N LEU A 193 6.13 4.53 11.64
CA LEU A 193 6.17 5.70 10.75
C LEU A 193 6.88 6.89 11.41
N THR A 194 6.60 7.21 12.67
CA THR A 194 7.28 8.31 13.38
C THR A 194 8.80 8.12 13.39
N GLN A 195 9.28 6.91 13.69
CA GLN A 195 10.71 6.59 13.66
C GLN A 195 11.30 6.70 12.24
N LEU A 196 10.56 6.26 11.22
CA LEU A 196 11.01 6.33 9.83
C LEU A 196 11.11 7.78 9.32
N PHE A 197 10.19 8.66 9.71
CA PHE A 197 10.27 10.09 9.39
C PHE A 197 11.53 10.74 9.97
N GLU A 198 11.89 10.41 11.21
CA GLU A 198 13.15 10.88 11.85
C GLU A 198 14.38 10.33 11.11
N GLN A 199 14.39 9.02 10.81
CA GLN A 199 15.51 8.37 10.11
C GLN A 199 15.71 8.92 8.68
N ALA A 200 14.66 9.37 8.04
CA ALA A 200 14.67 9.97 6.71
C ALA A 200 15.03 11.47 6.72
N GLY A 201 15.34 12.05 7.87
CA GLY A 201 15.69 13.45 7.99
C GLY A 201 14.52 14.43 7.84
N ALA A 202 13.28 13.93 7.76
CA ALA A 202 12.08 14.78 7.73
C ALA A 202 11.75 15.36 9.13
N GLY A 203 12.31 14.78 10.20
CA GLY A 203 11.95 15.07 11.58
C GLY A 203 10.62 14.45 12.00
N ALA A 204 10.20 14.68 13.24
CA ALA A 204 8.94 14.14 13.75
C ALA A 204 7.75 14.57 12.85
N PRO A 205 6.78 13.68 12.58
CA PRO A 205 5.54 14.06 11.90
C PRO A 205 4.79 15.16 12.67
N ASP A 206 4.06 16.00 11.97
CA ASP A 206 3.20 17.03 12.58
C ASP A 206 1.93 16.42 13.17
N GLY A 207 1.54 15.23 12.68
CA GLY A 207 0.45 14.47 13.23
C GLY A 207 0.42 13.02 12.72
N THR A 208 -0.39 12.22 13.40
CA THR A 208 -0.64 10.82 13.05
C THR A 208 -2.13 10.51 13.17
N ASP A 209 -2.60 9.56 12.34
CA ASP A 209 -3.95 9.00 12.40
C ASP A 209 -3.88 7.48 12.52
N VAL A 210 -4.79 6.90 13.31
CA VAL A 210 -4.91 5.44 13.44
C VAL A 210 -6.35 5.06 13.13
N THR A 211 -6.52 4.25 12.09
CA THR A 211 -7.84 3.77 11.68
C THR A 211 -7.94 2.27 11.81
N GLY A 212 -8.92 1.83 12.58
CA GLY A 212 -9.39 0.45 12.64
C GLY A 212 -10.68 0.26 11.84
N ARG A 213 -10.92 -0.98 11.42
CA ARG A 213 -12.18 -1.43 10.82
C ARG A 213 -12.57 -2.74 11.45
N ILE A 214 -13.84 -2.86 11.85
CA ILE A 214 -14.43 -4.10 12.32
C ILE A 214 -15.58 -4.44 11.39
N GLU A 215 -15.66 -5.69 10.98
CA GLU A 215 -16.75 -6.22 10.18
C GLU A 215 -16.99 -7.70 10.48
N PRO A 216 -18.12 -8.28 10.07
CA PRO A 216 -18.38 -9.72 10.23
C PRO A 216 -17.33 -10.55 9.49
N LEU A 217 -16.88 -11.66 10.11
CA LEU A 217 -15.89 -12.57 9.52
C LEU A 217 -16.36 -13.11 8.17
N GLY A 218 -17.66 -13.44 8.04
CA GLY A 218 -18.23 -13.90 6.77
C GLY A 218 -18.05 -12.91 5.62
N THR A 219 -17.97 -11.59 5.92
CA THR A 219 -17.71 -10.56 4.92
C THR A 219 -16.21 -10.38 4.65
N GLY A 220 -15.41 -10.28 5.71
CA GLY A 220 -13.99 -9.93 5.60
C GLY A 220 -13.08 -11.09 5.22
N SER A 221 -13.48 -12.33 5.51
CA SER A 221 -12.68 -13.54 5.26
C SER A 221 -12.21 -13.68 3.81
N ALA A 222 -13.04 -13.27 2.85
CA ALA A 222 -12.73 -13.38 1.42
C ALA A 222 -11.45 -12.61 1.03
N MET A 223 -11.20 -11.43 1.64
CA MET A 223 -9.98 -10.66 1.39
C MET A 223 -8.74 -11.37 1.94
N PHE A 224 -8.80 -11.90 3.17
CA PHE A 224 -7.68 -12.66 3.75
C PHE A 224 -7.37 -13.91 2.94
N ALA A 225 -8.39 -14.66 2.51
CA ALA A 225 -8.22 -15.81 1.64
C ALA A 225 -7.62 -15.42 0.27
N SER A 226 -7.98 -14.25 -0.27
CA SER A 226 -7.43 -13.74 -1.52
C SER A 226 -5.95 -13.37 -1.38
N VAL A 227 -5.58 -12.65 -0.31
CA VAL A 227 -4.18 -12.32 0.00
C VAL A 227 -3.36 -13.60 0.19
N PHE A 228 -3.88 -14.58 0.93
CA PHE A 228 -3.22 -15.88 1.12
C PHE A 228 -2.91 -16.55 -0.23
N ARG A 229 -3.92 -16.60 -1.13
CA ARG A 229 -3.72 -17.21 -2.47
C ARG A 229 -2.70 -16.43 -3.32
N SER A 230 -2.72 -15.11 -3.27
CA SER A 230 -1.73 -14.27 -3.99
C SER A 230 -0.31 -14.51 -3.49
N LEU A 231 -0.13 -14.79 -2.19
CA LEU A 231 1.18 -15.04 -1.58
C LEU A 231 1.61 -16.52 -1.63
N LEU A 232 0.70 -17.45 -1.97
CA LEU A 232 0.97 -18.87 -1.94
C LEU A 232 2.21 -19.30 -2.75
N PRO A 233 2.44 -18.80 -3.99
CA PRO A 233 3.66 -19.16 -4.73
C PRO A 233 4.94 -18.80 -3.97
N ALA A 234 4.99 -17.64 -3.32
CA ALA A 234 6.12 -17.21 -2.51
C ALA A 234 6.25 -18.07 -1.24
N ALA A 235 5.13 -18.36 -0.57
CA ALA A 235 5.11 -19.20 0.63
C ALA A 235 5.62 -20.63 0.35
N LEU A 236 5.26 -21.22 -0.79
CA LEU A 236 5.76 -22.51 -1.24
C LEU A 236 7.27 -22.47 -1.55
N ALA A 237 7.71 -21.45 -2.31
CA ALA A 237 9.11 -21.29 -2.71
C ALA A 237 10.05 -21.15 -1.49
N HIS A 238 9.55 -20.56 -0.40
CA HIS A 238 10.30 -20.37 0.85
C HIS A 238 10.04 -21.44 1.92
N GLY A 239 9.27 -22.50 1.60
CA GLY A 239 8.99 -23.61 2.53
C GLY A 239 8.16 -23.21 3.76
N ILE A 240 7.39 -22.12 3.68
CA ILE A 240 6.53 -21.62 4.76
C ILE A 240 5.30 -22.51 4.93
N THR A 241 4.81 -23.06 3.83
CA THR A 241 3.71 -24.03 3.76
C THR A 241 3.94 -25.01 2.61
N THR A 242 3.11 -26.06 2.53
CA THR A 242 3.04 -26.99 1.40
C THR A 242 1.70 -26.81 0.68
N GLU A 243 1.55 -27.33 -0.55
CA GLU A 243 0.28 -27.27 -1.28
C GLU A 243 -0.86 -27.91 -0.49
N GLU A 244 -0.58 -29.08 0.12
CA GLU A 244 -1.53 -29.82 0.93
C GLU A 244 -1.96 -29.01 2.18
N ALA A 245 -1.01 -28.53 2.97
CA ALA A 245 -1.28 -27.72 4.16
C ALA A 245 -2.00 -26.41 3.82
N ALA A 246 -1.67 -25.77 2.69
CA ALA A 246 -2.34 -24.56 2.23
C ALA A 246 -3.82 -24.83 1.87
N ALA A 247 -4.09 -25.95 1.19
CA ALA A 247 -5.46 -26.35 0.86
C ALA A 247 -6.30 -26.67 2.11
N GLU A 248 -5.71 -27.37 3.08
CA GLU A 248 -6.33 -27.65 4.38
C GLU A 248 -6.62 -26.35 5.15
N THR A 249 -5.65 -25.44 5.21
CA THR A 249 -5.80 -24.14 5.88
C THR A 249 -6.95 -23.33 5.27
N LEU A 250 -7.01 -23.20 3.94
CA LEU A 250 -8.09 -22.47 3.27
C LEU A 250 -9.46 -23.12 3.45
N THR A 251 -9.50 -24.47 3.48
CA THR A 251 -10.74 -25.21 3.71
C THR A 251 -11.24 -24.99 5.15
N ALA A 252 -10.35 -25.13 6.14
CA ALA A 252 -10.69 -24.88 7.54
C ALA A 252 -11.12 -23.44 7.77
N PHE A 253 -10.41 -22.47 7.17
CA PHE A 253 -10.74 -21.06 7.28
C PHE A 253 -12.12 -20.74 6.64
N GLY A 254 -12.44 -21.36 5.50
CA GLY A 254 -13.76 -21.22 4.88
C GLY A 254 -14.88 -21.76 5.76
N HIS A 255 -14.72 -22.96 6.34
CA HIS A 255 -15.68 -23.54 7.26
C HIS A 255 -15.89 -22.68 8.53
N ASP A 256 -14.80 -22.13 9.08
CA ASP A 256 -14.88 -21.23 10.24
C ASP A 256 -15.55 -19.92 9.86
N ALA A 257 -15.27 -19.36 8.68
CA ALA A 257 -15.93 -18.15 8.19
C ALA A 257 -17.44 -18.30 8.01
N ASP A 258 -17.89 -19.49 7.57
CA ASP A 258 -19.33 -19.81 7.49
C ASP A 258 -19.95 -20.03 8.88
N ARG A 259 -19.27 -20.79 9.74
CA ARG A 259 -19.74 -21.13 11.08
C ARG A 259 -19.82 -19.93 12.02
N PHE A 260 -18.87 -19.01 11.91
CA PHE A 260 -18.70 -17.83 12.73
C PHE A 260 -18.94 -16.55 11.92
N ALA A 261 -19.85 -16.59 10.92
CA ALA A 261 -20.04 -15.52 9.94
C ALA A 261 -20.29 -14.15 10.59
N ASP A 262 -21.04 -14.07 11.68
CA ASP A 262 -21.37 -12.84 12.39
C ASP A 262 -20.32 -12.41 13.42
N SER A 263 -19.25 -13.21 13.60
CA SER A 263 -18.19 -12.90 14.58
C SER A 263 -17.40 -11.66 14.15
N PRO A 264 -17.06 -10.76 15.11
CA PRO A 264 -16.31 -9.57 14.78
C PRO A 264 -14.88 -9.92 14.36
N MET A 265 -14.50 -9.45 13.18
CA MET A 265 -13.16 -9.49 12.66
C MET A 265 -12.60 -8.06 12.59
N THR A 266 -11.46 -7.84 13.21
CA THR A 266 -10.73 -6.58 13.14
C THR A 266 -9.72 -6.64 12.00
N TRP A 267 -9.78 -5.65 11.10
CA TRP A 267 -8.78 -5.46 10.05
C TRP A 267 -7.47 -4.96 10.65
N PRO A 268 -6.34 -5.15 9.92
CA PRO A 268 -5.10 -4.48 10.29
C PRO A 268 -5.32 -2.98 10.50
N LEU A 269 -4.69 -2.39 11.49
CA LEU A 269 -4.72 -0.94 11.64
C LEU A 269 -4.01 -0.27 10.46
N MET A 270 -4.69 0.71 9.86
CA MET A 270 -4.09 1.65 8.92
C MET A 270 -3.59 2.86 9.71
N ILE A 271 -2.30 3.13 9.64
CA ILE A 271 -1.66 4.22 10.36
C ILE A 271 -1.18 5.24 9.34
N GLY A 272 -1.59 6.50 9.52
CA GLY A 272 -1.17 7.65 8.73
C GLY A 272 -0.24 8.55 9.52
N ALA A 273 0.72 9.17 8.83
CA ALA A 273 1.57 10.22 9.38
C ALA A 273 1.78 11.28 8.30
N TRP A 274 1.83 12.55 8.69
CA TRP A 274 2.05 13.66 7.77
C TRP A 274 3.03 14.69 8.33
N LYS A 275 3.71 15.39 7.40
CA LYS A 275 4.69 16.41 7.70
C LYS A 275 4.61 17.55 6.70
N HIS A 276 4.56 18.78 7.19
CA HIS A 276 4.72 20.00 6.42
C HIS A 276 6.21 20.35 6.23
N LYS A 277 6.61 20.70 5.02
CA LYS A 277 7.95 21.18 4.72
C LYS A 277 7.96 22.70 4.80
N GLY A 278 8.67 23.25 5.77
CA GLY A 278 8.77 24.68 5.95
C GLY A 278 9.18 25.42 4.68
N MET A 279 8.83 26.70 4.59
CA MET A 279 9.38 27.59 3.55
C MET A 279 10.89 27.72 3.75
N ALA A 280 11.67 27.59 2.68
CA ALA A 280 13.13 27.76 2.70
C ALA A 280 13.53 29.23 2.91
#